data_19812c29dd122638f2c0512d2bbc46a5
#
_entry.id   19812c29dd122638f2c0512d2bbc46a5
#
_cell.length_a   1.000
_cell.length_b   1.000
_cell.length_c   1.000
_cell.angle_alpha   90.00
_cell.angle_beta   90.00
_cell.angle_gamma   90.00
#
_symmetry.space_group_name_H-M   'P 1'
#
loop_
_entity.id
_entity.type
_entity.pdbx_description
1 polymer ?
#
loop_
_entity_poly.entity_id
_entity_poly.type
_entity_poly.pdbx_seq_one_letter_code
_entity_poly.pdbx_strand_id
1 'polypeptide(L)'
;MTGTLLVAVARIKKELVNLEELEKELVAMIERGPAEDDFERKRAFASLLHDFYTCTEKIFQTVAKNIDEYVPVGENWHKALLEQMVLSLDGKRPPVISEKLMYVLTSYLVFRHRVRNIYGFQLEWERMEPLIKGLPGTVHNIKTEINLFVKIIEEIALSS
;
A
#
# COMPACT_ATOMS: atom_id res chain seq x y z
N MET A 1 9.75 -17.48 17.50
CA MET A 1 8.55 -16.63 17.46
C MET A 1 8.91 -15.14 17.52
N THR A 2 9.60 -14.73 18.57
CA THR A 2 10.01 -13.32 18.71
C THR A 2 10.86 -12.83 17.54
N GLY A 3 11.87 -13.61 17.12
CA GLY A 3 12.73 -13.25 16.00
C GLY A 3 11.97 -13.06 14.69
N THR A 4 10.98 -13.92 14.42
CA THR A 4 10.14 -13.83 13.22
C THR A 4 9.34 -12.53 13.21
N LEU A 5 8.79 -12.13 14.35
CA LEU A 5 8.04 -10.88 14.48
C LEU A 5 8.95 -9.67 14.29
N LEU A 6 10.14 -9.68 14.88
CA LEU A 6 11.08 -8.59 14.75
C LEU A 6 11.58 -8.41 13.31
N VAL A 7 11.82 -9.52 12.61
CA VAL A 7 12.20 -9.46 11.18
C VAL A 7 11.04 -8.92 10.35
N ALA A 8 9.81 -9.37 10.63
CA ALA A 8 8.62 -8.85 9.95
C ALA A 8 8.49 -7.34 10.15
N VAL A 9 8.65 -6.86 11.39
CA VAL A 9 8.62 -5.43 11.72
C VAL A 9 9.69 -4.67 10.95
N ALA A 10 10.92 -5.20 10.89
CA ALA A 10 12.00 -4.56 10.15
C ALA A 10 11.69 -4.43 8.65
N ARG A 11 11.10 -5.46 8.06
CA ARG A 11 10.68 -5.42 6.65
C ARG A 11 9.58 -4.40 6.40
N ILE A 12 8.61 -4.33 7.31
CA ILE A 12 7.52 -3.34 7.23
C ILE A 12 8.09 -1.92 7.30
N LYS A 13 8.99 -1.66 8.25
CA LYS A 13 9.64 -0.35 8.39
C LYS A 13 10.41 0.04 7.13
N LYS A 14 11.07 -0.91 6.48
CA LYS A 14 11.79 -0.67 5.24
C LYS A 14 10.83 -0.25 4.13
N GLU A 15 9.68 -0.91 4.02
CA GLU A 15 8.68 -0.53 3.01
C GLU A 15 8.05 0.83 3.32
N LEU A 16 7.90 1.21 4.58
CA LEU A 16 7.45 2.55 4.94
C LEU A 16 8.43 3.63 4.47
N VAL A 17 9.73 3.36 4.53
CA VAL A 17 10.75 4.26 3.97
C VAL A 17 10.60 4.34 2.44
N ASN A 18 10.33 3.23 1.78
CA ASN A 18 10.10 3.22 0.33
C ASN A 18 8.86 4.04 -0.04
N LEU A 19 7.79 3.98 0.77
CA LEU A 19 6.61 4.83 0.56
C LEU A 19 6.95 6.31 0.63
N GLU A 20 7.82 6.70 1.55
CA GLU A 20 8.27 8.10 1.67
C GLU A 20 9.04 8.54 0.42
N GLU A 21 9.88 7.67 -0.14
CA GLU A 21 10.61 7.97 -1.37
C GLU A 21 9.65 8.14 -2.56
N LEU A 22 8.64 7.27 -2.66
CA LEU A 22 7.61 7.39 -3.71
C LEU A 22 6.82 8.69 -3.57
N GLU A 23 6.51 9.10 -2.34
CA GLU A 23 5.81 10.37 -2.07
C GLU A 23 6.66 11.56 -2.52
N LYS A 24 7.95 11.56 -2.22
CA LYS A 24 8.86 12.63 -2.65
C LYS A 24 8.93 12.72 -4.17
N GLU A 25 9.02 11.58 -4.84
CA GLU A 25 9.01 11.52 -6.30
C GLU A 25 7.71 12.08 -6.87
N LEU A 26 6.57 11.70 -6.27
CA LEU A 26 5.26 12.19 -6.69
C LEU A 26 5.16 13.72 -6.56
N VAL A 27 5.58 14.27 -5.42
CA VAL A 27 5.52 15.72 -5.18
C VAL A 27 6.34 16.46 -6.25
N ALA A 28 7.53 15.97 -6.55
CA ALA A 28 8.37 16.55 -7.60
C ALA A 28 7.69 16.49 -8.99
N MET A 29 7.00 15.39 -9.28
CA MET A 29 6.27 15.24 -10.54
C MET A 29 5.08 16.19 -10.62
N ILE A 30 4.34 16.35 -9.52
CA ILE A 30 3.18 17.26 -9.45
C ILE A 30 3.62 18.71 -9.67
N GLU A 31 4.74 19.12 -9.10
CA GLU A 31 5.27 20.48 -9.23
C GLU A 31 5.57 20.85 -10.68
N ARG A 32 5.81 19.87 -11.55
CA ARG A 32 6.05 20.07 -12.97
C ARG A 32 4.76 20.31 -13.76
N GLY A 33 3.61 20.30 -13.11
CA GLY A 33 2.30 20.54 -13.71
C GLY A 33 1.57 19.27 -14.14
N PRO A 34 0.34 19.41 -14.65
CA PRO A 34 -0.48 18.26 -15.08
C PRO A 34 0.11 17.57 -16.31
N ALA A 35 -0.25 16.31 -16.50
CA ALA A 35 0.26 15.46 -17.58
C ALA A 35 -0.82 15.10 -18.61
N GLU A 36 -1.88 15.89 -18.68
CA GLU A 36 -3.07 15.58 -19.48
C GLU A 36 -2.77 15.24 -20.94
N ASP A 37 -1.87 16.01 -21.57
CA ASP A 37 -1.52 15.85 -22.98
C ASP A 37 -0.13 15.24 -23.19
N ASP A 38 0.48 14.69 -22.15
CA ASP A 38 1.84 14.15 -22.20
C ASP A 38 1.83 12.66 -21.89
N PHE A 39 1.98 11.83 -22.92
CA PHE A 39 1.95 10.37 -22.79
C PHE A 39 3.08 9.85 -21.89
N GLU A 40 4.27 10.39 -22.01
CA GLU A 40 5.41 9.93 -21.20
C GLU A 40 5.16 10.21 -19.72
N ARG A 41 4.65 11.39 -19.41
CA ARG A 41 4.36 11.77 -18.04
C ARG A 41 3.17 11.00 -17.48
N LYS A 42 2.14 10.73 -18.30
CA LYS A 42 1.03 9.85 -17.86
C LYS A 42 1.54 8.46 -17.51
N ARG A 43 2.42 7.91 -18.33
CA ARG A 43 3.04 6.61 -18.03
C ARG A 43 3.87 6.66 -16.76
N ALA A 44 4.60 7.74 -16.53
CA ALA A 44 5.39 7.94 -15.31
C ALA A 44 4.50 7.97 -14.08
N PHE A 45 3.40 8.73 -14.11
CA PHE A 45 2.44 8.75 -13.01
C PHE A 45 1.78 7.39 -12.78
N ALA A 46 1.41 6.69 -13.85
CA ALA A 46 0.82 5.35 -13.74
C ALA A 46 1.80 4.37 -13.10
N SER A 47 3.07 4.42 -13.49
CA SER A 47 4.13 3.60 -12.91
C SER A 47 4.29 3.88 -11.42
N LEU A 48 4.26 5.14 -11.02
CA LEU A 48 4.37 5.53 -9.61
C LEU A 48 3.19 5.03 -8.80
N LEU A 49 1.97 5.17 -9.32
CA LEU A 49 0.77 4.65 -8.66
C LEU A 49 0.83 3.12 -8.51
N HIS A 50 1.35 2.44 -9.52
CA HIS A 50 1.58 0.99 -9.46
C HIS A 50 2.59 0.64 -8.36
N ASP A 51 3.72 1.35 -8.33
CA ASP A 51 4.75 1.12 -7.31
C ASP A 51 4.24 1.39 -5.91
N PHE A 52 3.43 2.43 -5.75
CA PHE A 52 2.80 2.75 -4.47
C PHE A 52 1.98 1.57 -3.94
N TYR A 53 1.08 1.03 -4.76
CA TYR A 53 0.25 -0.08 -4.30
C TYR A 53 1.07 -1.35 -4.09
N THR A 54 2.05 -1.61 -4.95
CA THR A 54 2.95 -2.75 -4.79
C THR A 54 3.72 -2.67 -3.46
N CYS A 55 4.21 -1.51 -3.12
CA CYS A 55 4.90 -1.28 -1.84
C CYS A 55 3.97 -1.53 -0.65
N THR A 56 2.76 -0.98 -0.70
CA THR A 56 1.74 -1.17 0.32
C THR A 56 1.38 -2.64 0.47
N GLU A 57 1.19 -3.34 -0.65
CA GLU A 57 0.85 -4.75 -0.66
C GLU A 57 1.96 -5.64 -0.08
N LYS A 58 3.23 -5.26 -0.26
CA LYS A 58 4.35 -5.97 0.36
C LYS A 58 4.28 -5.91 1.89
N ILE A 59 3.82 -4.79 2.45
CA ILE A 59 3.58 -4.69 3.88
C ILE A 59 2.51 -5.71 4.29
N PHE A 60 1.40 -5.75 3.57
CA PHE A 60 0.28 -6.66 3.86
C PHE A 60 0.69 -8.13 3.71
N GLN A 61 1.48 -8.45 2.69
CA GLN A 61 2.01 -9.80 2.50
C GLN A 61 2.92 -10.22 3.66
N THR A 62 3.72 -9.30 4.17
CA THR A 62 4.58 -9.55 5.32
C THR A 62 3.75 -9.89 6.55
N VAL A 63 2.68 -9.13 6.80
CA VAL A 63 1.76 -9.40 7.90
C VAL A 63 1.09 -10.77 7.72
N ALA A 64 0.51 -11.01 6.55
CA ALA A 64 -0.21 -12.26 6.28
C ALA A 64 0.69 -13.48 6.45
N LYS A 65 1.91 -13.42 5.92
CA LYS A 65 2.84 -14.54 5.93
C LYS A 65 3.46 -14.80 7.31
N ASN A 66 3.89 -13.75 7.98
CA ASN A 66 4.74 -13.89 9.17
C ASN A 66 3.99 -13.68 10.50
N ILE A 67 2.83 -13.07 10.48
CA ILE A 67 2.02 -12.83 11.67
C ILE A 67 0.76 -13.67 11.63
N ASP A 68 -0.01 -13.58 10.54
CA ASP A 68 -1.27 -14.32 10.40
C ASP A 68 -1.05 -15.80 10.08
N GLU A 69 0.08 -16.11 9.45
CA GLU A 69 0.39 -17.46 8.95
C GLU A 69 -0.66 -17.96 7.95
N TYR A 70 -1.28 -17.04 7.25
CA TYR A 70 -2.26 -17.30 6.21
C TYR A 70 -2.15 -16.26 5.10
N VAL A 71 -1.90 -16.72 3.88
CA VAL A 71 -1.81 -15.87 2.69
C VAL A 71 -2.92 -16.27 1.72
N PRO A 72 -3.80 -15.35 1.32
CA PRO A 72 -4.84 -15.65 0.33
C PRO A 72 -4.26 -16.14 -0.99
N VAL A 73 -4.97 -17.04 -1.65
CA VAL A 73 -4.60 -17.60 -2.95
C VAL A 73 -5.77 -17.47 -3.93
N GLY A 74 -5.51 -17.65 -5.23
CA GLY A 74 -6.53 -17.58 -6.27
C GLY A 74 -6.52 -16.25 -7.01
N GLU A 75 -7.44 -16.07 -7.95
CA GLU A 75 -7.49 -14.91 -8.83
C GLU A 75 -7.70 -13.58 -8.09
N ASN A 76 -8.47 -13.60 -6.99
CA ASN A 76 -8.81 -12.40 -6.21
C ASN A 76 -7.96 -12.23 -4.96
N TRP A 77 -6.75 -12.80 -4.94
CA TRP A 77 -5.91 -12.76 -3.74
C TRP A 77 -5.53 -11.35 -3.30
N HIS A 78 -5.35 -10.42 -4.24
CA HIS A 78 -5.02 -9.02 -3.92
C HIS A 78 -6.12 -8.36 -3.10
N LYS A 79 -7.38 -8.54 -3.52
CA LYS A 79 -8.53 -8.01 -2.80
C LYS A 79 -8.72 -8.70 -1.46
N ALA A 80 -8.60 -10.02 -1.45
CA ALA A 80 -8.72 -10.81 -0.22
C ALA A 80 -7.65 -10.41 0.80
N LEU A 81 -6.44 -10.15 0.36
CA LEU A 81 -5.35 -9.69 1.22
C LEU A 81 -5.67 -8.33 1.85
N LEU A 82 -6.14 -7.38 1.03
CA LEU A 82 -6.53 -6.06 1.52
C LEU A 82 -7.64 -6.17 2.56
N GLU A 83 -8.66 -6.98 2.30
CA GLU A 83 -9.77 -7.21 3.23
C GLU A 83 -9.30 -7.89 4.52
N GLN A 84 -8.31 -8.78 4.44
CA GLN A 84 -7.74 -9.44 5.61
C GLN A 84 -7.11 -8.45 6.59
N MET A 85 -6.55 -7.35 6.09
CA MET A 85 -5.85 -6.37 6.91
C MET A 85 -6.77 -5.57 7.84
N VAL A 86 -8.07 -5.54 7.59
CA VAL A 86 -9.03 -4.87 8.50
C VAL A 86 -9.59 -5.79 9.57
N LEU A 87 -9.28 -7.08 9.52
CA LEU A 87 -9.75 -8.04 10.51
C LEU A 87 -8.95 -7.95 11.81
N SER A 88 -9.63 -8.15 12.92
CA SER A 88 -9.00 -8.41 14.22
C SER A 88 -8.83 -9.92 14.34
N LEU A 89 -7.63 -10.38 14.59
CA LEU A 89 -7.35 -11.80 14.83
C LEU A 89 -7.11 -12.01 16.34
N ASP A 90 -8.11 -12.51 17.01
CA ASP A 90 -8.09 -12.72 18.46
C ASP A 90 -6.88 -13.57 18.87
N GLY A 91 -6.11 -13.07 19.84
CA GLY A 91 -4.91 -13.73 20.33
C GLY A 91 -3.68 -13.57 19.45
N LYS A 92 -3.81 -12.96 18.28
CA LYS A 92 -2.68 -12.71 17.36
C LYS A 92 -2.39 -11.23 17.15
N ARG A 93 -3.37 -10.46 16.70
CA ARG A 93 -3.15 -9.05 16.36
C ARG A 93 -4.45 -8.26 16.23
N PRO A 94 -4.38 -6.93 16.42
CA PRO A 94 -5.47 -6.03 16.08
C PRO A 94 -5.56 -5.84 14.56
N PRO A 95 -6.55 -5.10 14.04
CA PRO A 95 -6.56 -4.69 12.65
C PRO A 95 -5.28 -3.96 12.28
N VAL A 96 -4.78 -4.19 11.06
CA VAL A 96 -3.58 -3.53 10.54
C VAL A 96 -3.91 -2.12 10.07
N ILE A 97 -5.06 -2.00 9.38
CA ILE A 97 -5.57 -0.74 8.86
C ILE A 97 -7.06 -0.62 9.17
N SER A 98 -7.58 0.60 9.09
CA SER A 98 -9.00 0.88 9.25
C SER A 98 -9.79 0.51 7.98
N GLU A 99 -11.09 0.32 8.12
CA GLU A 99 -11.97 0.13 6.96
C GLU A 99 -11.95 1.35 6.05
N LYS A 100 -11.86 2.55 6.61
CA LYS A 100 -11.78 3.79 5.84
C LYS A 100 -10.57 3.78 4.91
N LEU A 101 -9.40 3.39 5.43
CA LEU A 101 -8.18 3.30 4.62
C LEU A 101 -8.30 2.18 3.59
N MET A 102 -8.93 1.06 3.94
CA MET A 102 -9.19 -0.03 3.00
C MET A 102 -9.99 0.46 1.78
N TYR A 103 -11.04 1.25 1.99
CA TYR A 103 -11.83 1.79 0.88
C TYR A 103 -11.01 2.68 -0.03
N VAL A 104 -10.16 3.53 0.55
CA VAL A 104 -9.26 4.39 -0.23
C VAL A 104 -8.30 3.53 -1.05
N LEU A 105 -7.67 2.54 -0.43
CA LEU A 105 -6.71 1.65 -1.09
C LEU A 105 -7.35 0.81 -2.19
N THR A 106 -8.62 0.48 -2.06
CA THR A 106 -9.36 -0.25 -3.10
C THR A 106 -9.31 0.48 -4.43
N SER A 107 -9.40 1.80 -4.43
CA SER A 107 -9.33 2.62 -5.65
C SER A 107 -7.96 2.48 -6.34
N TYR A 108 -6.89 2.43 -5.58
CA TYR A 108 -5.53 2.22 -6.11
C TYR A 108 -5.35 0.80 -6.64
N LEU A 109 -5.91 -0.19 -5.98
CA LEU A 109 -5.88 -1.58 -6.43
C LEU A 109 -6.62 -1.74 -7.76
N VAL A 110 -7.82 -1.17 -7.87
CA VAL A 110 -8.63 -1.20 -9.10
C VAL A 110 -7.87 -0.53 -10.25
N PHE A 111 -7.25 0.61 -10.00
CA PHE A 111 -6.44 1.31 -10.99
C PHE A 111 -5.26 0.44 -11.45
N ARG A 112 -4.53 -0.17 -10.51
CA ARG A 112 -3.40 -1.05 -10.84
C ARG A 112 -3.83 -2.22 -11.72
N HIS A 113 -4.97 -2.83 -11.41
CA HIS A 113 -5.52 -3.93 -12.20
C HIS A 113 -5.86 -3.48 -13.62
N ARG A 114 -6.50 -2.30 -13.75
CA ARG A 114 -6.84 -1.73 -15.06
C ARG A 114 -5.61 -1.46 -15.92
N VAL A 115 -4.58 -0.84 -15.34
CA VAL A 115 -3.36 -0.46 -16.06
C VAL A 115 -2.63 -1.68 -16.62
N ARG A 116 -2.70 -2.82 -15.94
CA ARG A 116 -2.09 -4.07 -16.41
C ARG A 116 -2.75 -4.62 -17.67
N ASN A 117 -3.97 -4.20 -17.96
CA ASN A 117 -4.81 -4.74 -19.05
C ASN A 117 -5.04 -3.75 -20.18
N ILE A 118 -4.39 -2.59 -20.16
CA ILE A 118 -4.51 -1.57 -21.22
C ILE A 118 -3.13 -1.14 -21.72
N TYR A 119 -3.11 -0.56 -22.91
CA TYR A 119 -1.89 0.07 -23.43
C TYR A 119 -1.67 1.43 -22.81
N GLY A 120 -0.42 1.88 -22.73
CA GLY A 120 -0.09 3.19 -22.15
C GLY A 120 -0.81 4.36 -22.80
N PHE A 121 -1.06 4.30 -24.11
CA PHE A 121 -1.81 5.36 -24.80
C PHE A 121 -3.30 5.39 -24.44
N GLN A 122 -3.81 4.37 -23.74
CA GLN A 122 -5.19 4.31 -23.24
C GLN A 122 -5.33 4.86 -21.82
N LEU A 123 -4.25 5.36 -21.22
CA LEU A 123 -4.28 5.99 -19.91
C LEU A 123 -5.10 7.28 -19.97
N GLU A 124 -6.06 7.40 -19.05
CA GLU A 124 -6.95 8.55 -18.94
C GLU A 124 -6.55 9.39 -17.74
N TRP A 125 -6.07 10.61 -17.98
CA TRP A 125 -5.65 11.52 -16.91
C TRP A 125 -6.75 11.74 -15.87
N GLU A 126 -7.99 11.87 -16.30
CA GLU A 126 -9.14 12.09 -15.43
C GLU A 126 -9.33 11.00 -14.38
N ARG A 127 -8.93 9.78 -14.69
CA ARG A 127 -9.00 8.64 -13.75
C ARG A 127 -7.81 8.61 -12.81
N MET A 128 -6.69 9.19 -13.24
CA MET A 128 -5.44 9.20 -12.48
C MET A 128 -5.37 10.37 -11.51
N GLU A 129 -5.85 11.53 -11.94
CA GLU A 129 -5.72 12.78 -11.18
C GLU A 129 -6.23 12.70 -9.75
N PRO A 130 -7.43 12.15 -9.45
CA PRO A 130 -7.89 12.03 -8.08
C PRO A 130 -6.97 11.15 -7.22
N LEU A 131 -6.43 10.08 -7.79
CA LEU A 131 -5.50 9.18 -7.10
C LEU A 131 -4.17 9.87 -6.82
N ILE A 132 -3.67 10.64 -7.78
CA ILE A 132 -2.44 11.42 -7.65
C ILE A 132 -2.59 12.48 -6.55
N LYS A 133 -3.67 13.25 -6.61
CA LYS A 133 -3.93 14.29 -5.62
C LYS A 133 -4.16 13.74 -4.22
N GLY A 134 -4.79 12.59 -4.11
CA GLY A 134 -5.06 11.94 -2.83
C GLY A 134 -3.87 11.17 -2.25
N LEU A 135 -2.83 10.94 -3.04
CA LEU A 135 -1.75 10.05 -2.61
C LEU A 135 -0.98 10.56 -1.38
N PRO A 136 -0.58 11.84 -1.28
CA PRO A 136 0.13 12.31 -0.08
C PRO A 136 -0.64 12.05 1.21
N GLY A 137 -1.95 12.35 1.21
CA GLY A 137 -2.81 12.08 2.36
C GLY A 137 -2.95 10.60 2.65
N THR A 138 -3.04 9.77 1.61
CA THR A 138 -3.12 8.31 1.74
C THR A 138 -1.83 7.74 2.32
N VAL A 139 -0.67 8.19 1.85
CA VAL A 139 0.64 7.78 2.41
C VAL A 139 0.73 8.16 3.88
N HIS A 140 0.30 9.38 4.23
CA HIS A 140 0.28 9.82 5.63
C HIS A 140 -0.57 8.88 6.50
N ASN A 141 -1.76 8.52 6.03
CA ASN A 141 -2.66 7.63 6.77
C ASN A 141 -2.08 6.22 6.89
N ILE A 142 -1.46 5.69 5.84
CA ILE A 142 -0.78 4.40 5.89
C ILE A 142 0.32 4.43 6.94
N LYS A 143 1.17 5.44 6.91
CA LYS A 143 2.28 5.57 7.88
C LYS A 143 1.76 5.64 9.31
N THR A 144 0.73 6.42 9.55
CA THR A 144 0.13 6.58 10.88
C THR A 144 -0.43 5.25 11.39
N GLU A 145 -1.25 4.57 10.59
CA GLU A 145 -1.91 3.33 11.00
C GLU A 145 -0.93 2.17 11.11
N ILE A 146 -0.02 2.03 10.16
CA ILE A 146 0.99 0.96 10.17
C ILE A 146 2.00 1.16 11.31
N ASN A 147 2.43 2.39 11.58
CA ASN A 147 3.34 2.64 12.71
C ASN A 147 2.69 2.30 14.05
N LEU A 148 1.40 2.59 14.21
CA LEU A 148 0.67 2.20 15.41
C LEU A 148 0.60 0.68 15.52
N PHE A 149 0.28 -0.01 14.44
CA PHE A 149 0.24 -1.47 14.38
C PHE A 149 1.61 -2.08 14.72
N VAL A 150 2.67 -1.57 14.10
CA VAL A 150 4.05 -2.04 14.34
C VAL A 150 4.43 -1.91 15.82
N LYS A 151 4.07 -0.78 16.43
CA LYS A 151 4.34 -0.56 17.85
C LYS A 151 3.68 -1.63 18.72
N ILE A 152 2.44 -1.99 18.43
CA ILE A 152 1.72 -3.04 19.14
C ILE A 152 2.41 -4.40 18.95
N ILE A 153 2.83 -4.71 17.72
CA ILE A 153 3.52 -5.97 17.42
C ILE A 153 4.89 -6.02 18.13
N GLU A 154 5.61 -4.92 18.18
CA GLU A 154 6.89 -4.84 18.92
C GLU A 154 6.67 -5.12 20.42
N GLU A 155 5.63 -4.56 21.00
CA GLU A 155 5.28 -4.79 22.39
C GLU A 155 4.96 -6.27 22.64
N ILE A 156 4.20 -6.89 21.74
CA ILE A 156 3.89 -8.33 21.81
C ILE A 156 5.18 -9.17 21.72
N ALA A 157 6.06 -8.83 20.79
CA ALA A 157 7.32 -9.55 20.58
C ALA A 157 8.23 -9.48 21.80
N LEU A 158 8.26 -8.33 22.48
CA LEU A 158 9.13 -8.11 23.65
C LEU A 158 8.58 -8.73 24.93
N SER A 159 7.27 -9.00 24.99
CA SER A 159 6.61 -9.59 26.17
C SER A 159 6.51 -11.10 26.12
N SER A 160 6.93 -11.73 25.02
CA SER A 160 6.85 -13.19 24.85
C SER A 160 8.18 -13.91 25.14
#